data_bae2d97123906694568bf2b7db7a8155
#
_entry.id   bae2d97123906694568bf2b7db7a8155
#
_cell.length_a   1.000
_cell.length_b   1.000
_cell.length_c   1.000
_cell.angle_alpha   90.00
_cell.angle_beta   90.00
_cell.angle_gamma   90.00
#
_symmetry.space_group_name_H-M   'P 1'
#
loop_
_entity.id
_entity.type
_entity.pdbx_description
1 polymer ?
#
loop_
_entity_poly.entity_id
_entity_poly.type
_entity_poly.pdbx_seq_one_letter_code
_entity_poly.pdbx_strand_id
1 'polypeptide(L)'
;MRISIIGPPLPIPPVGWGAVESLIWDIKLSLDVMGHEVQILNEPDPNKMLHLMHEFGPDFVHINYDDWILLYPYIKFPCACTTHFAYIDRPQMMGGYKERVFDMFELIKPVVFGLSNSINDAYQH
;
A
#
# COMPACT_ATOMS: atom_id res chain seq x y z
N MET A 1 5.20 -17.47 5.55
CA MET A 1 4.31 -16.52 6.27
C MET A 1 3.08 -16.18 5.41
N ARG A 2 2.05 -15.66 6.05
CA ARG A 2 0.85 -15.16 5.37
C ARG A 2 0.99 -13.65 5.21
N ILE A 3 0.89 -13.17 3.98
CA ILE A 3 1.14 -11.77 3.64
C ILE A 3 -0.07 -11.21 2.90
N SER A 4 -0.61 -10.07 3.38
CA SER A 4 -1.63 -9.31 2.66
C SER A 4 -0.98 -8.12 1.97
N ILE A 5 -1.22 -7.95 0.67
CA ILE A 5 -0.74 -6.82 -0.12
C ILE A 5 -1.93 -5.98 -0.53
N ILE A 6 -1.97 -4.73 -0.07
CA ILE A 6 -3.01 -3.77 -0.43
C ILE A 6 -2.55 -2.96 -1.62
N GLY A 7 -3.34 -2.95 -2.67
CA GLY A 7 -3.10 -2.20 -3.88
C GLY A 7 -4.22 -1.22 -4.23
N PRO A 8 -4.08 -0.51 -5.35
CA PRO A 8 -5.17 0.32 -5.86
C PRO A 8 -6.42 -0.52 -6.12
N PRO A 9 -7.62 0.08 -6.07
CA PRO A 9 -8.88 -0.63 -6.34
C PRO A 9 -9.09 -0.86 -7.85
N LEU A 10 -8.15 -1.54 -8.47
CA LEU A 10 -8.07 -1.84 -9.89
C LEU A 10 -7.72 -3.31 -10.08
N PRO A 11 -7.92 -3.90 -11.29
CA PRO A 11 -7.55 -5.29 -11.53
C PRO A 11 -6.07 -5.56 -11.29
N ILE A 12 -5.75 -6.65 -10.59
CA ILE A 12 -4.40 -7.14 -10.36
C ILE A 12 -4.38 -8.64 -10.70
N PRO A 13 -3.71 -9.11 -11.75
CA PRO A 13 -2.87 -8.33 -12.68
C PRO A 13 -3.68 -7.34 -13.51
N PRO A 14 -3.06 -6.25 -14.00
CA PRO A 14 -3.81 -5.22 -14.71
C PRO A 14 -4.30 -5.67 -16.08
N VAL A 15 -5.42 -5.09 -16.50
CA VAL A 15 -5.88 -5.16 -17.89
C VAL A 15 -5.34 -3.91 -18.59
N GLY A 16 -4.38 -4.11 -19.50
CA GLY A 16 -3.65 -3.00 -20.11
C GLY A 16 -2.50 -2.50 -19.24
N TRP A 17 -2.25 -1.19 -19.22
CA TRP A 17 -1.13 -0.61 -18.50
C TRP A 17 -1.46 -0.35 -17.03
N GLY A 18 -0.56 -0.72 -16.15
CA GLY A 18 -0.69 -0.48 -14.71
C GLY A 18 0.61 -0.85 -14.00
N ALA A 19 1.44 0.16 -13.70
CA ALA A 19 2.79 -0.07 -13.17
C ALA A 19 2.77 -0.68 -11.76
N VAL A 20 1.99 -0.10 -10.85
CA VAL A 20 1.91 -0.58 -9.46
C VAL A 20 1.21 -1.94 -9.39
N GLU A 21 0.14 -2.11 -10.15
CA GLU A 21 -0.61 -3.37 -10.23
C GLU A 21 0.27 -4.50 -10.77
N SER A 22 1.09 -4.23 -11.80
CA SER A 22 2.04 -5.20 -12.33
C SER A 22 3.11 -5.55 -11.31
N LEU A 23 3.64 -4.56 -10.59
CA LEU A 23 4.63 -4.78 -9.54
C LEU A 23 4.07 -5.63 -8.41
N ILE A 24 2.84 -5.36 -7.97
CA ILE A 24 2.17 -6.16 -6.91
C ILE A 24 2.03 -7.61 -7.37
N TRP A 25 1.63 -7.82 -8.61
CA TRP A 25 1.50 -9.17 -9.17
C TRP A 25 2.83 -9.92 -9.21
N ASP A 26 3.90 -9.25 -9.64
CA ASP A 26 5.24 -9.83 -9.68
C ASP A 26 5.75 -10.18 -8.27
N ILE A 27 5.49 -9.31 -7.30
CA ILE A 27 5.82 -9.58 -5.89
C ILE A 27 5.06 -10.83 -5.40
N LYS A 28 3.77 -10.92 -5.70
CA LYS A 28 2.97 -12.09 -5.31
C LYS A 28 3.55 -13.37 -5.88
N LEU A 29 3.85 -13.40 -7.18
CA LEU A 29 4.41 -14.60 -7.81
C LEU A 29 5.75 -15.00 -7.19
N SER A 30 6.61 -14.01 -6.88
CA SER A 30 7.90 -14.27 -6.24
C SER A 30 7.73 -14.83 -4.83
N LEU A 31 6.81 -14.27 -4.05
CA LEU A 31 6.53 -14.74 -2.70
C LEU A 31 5.89 -16.15 -2.71
N ASP A 32 5.04 -16.44 -3.68
CA ASP A 32 4.46 -17.78 -3.85
C ASP A 32 5.58 -18.82 -4.07
N VAL A 33 6.55 -18.50 -4.93
CA VAL A 33 7.70 -19.39 -5.19
C VAL A 33 8.54 -19.60 -3.92
N MET A 34 8.62 -18.58 -3.08
CA MET A 34 9.33 -18.68 -1.78
C MET A 34 8.55 -19.44 -0.70
N GLY A 35 7.33 -19.88 -1.00
CA GLY A 35 6.52 -20.68 -0.08
C GLY A 35 5.61 -19.89 0.85
N HIS A 36 5.40 -18.60 0.61
CA HIS A 36 4.46 -17.77 1.37
C HIS A 36 3.04 -17.86 0.81
N GLU A 37 2.04 -17.69 1.66
CA GLU A 37 0.66 -17.48 1.24
C GLU A 37 0.42 -15.98 1.08
N VAL A 38 -0.07 -15.56 -0.09
CA VAL A 38 -0.26 -14.13 -0.40
C VAL A 38 -1.71 -13.85 -0.75
N GLN A 39 -2.27 -12.87 -0.03
CA GLN A 39 -3.58 -12.30 -0.34
C GLN A 39 -3.36 -10.93 -1.02
N ILE A 40 -3.99 -10.72 -2.17
CA ILE A 40 -4.05 -9.40 -2.80
C ILE A 40 -5.37 -8.75 -2.43
N LEU A 41 -5.31 -7.54 -1.89
CA LEU A 41 -6.46 -6.73 -1.52
C LEU A 41 -6.54 -5.51 -2.43
N ASN A 42 -7.44 -5.53 -3.40
CA ASN A 42 -7.74 -4.43 -4.32
C ASN A 42 -9.21 -4.00 -4.24
N GLU A 43 -9.79 -4.19 -3.08
CA GLU A 43 -11.19 -3.89 -2.79
C GLU A 43 -11.39 -2.39 -2.60
N PRO A 44 -12.37 -1.74 -3.27
CA PRO A 44 -12.63 -0.32 -3.08
C PRO A 44 -13.34 0.02 -1.76
N ASP A 45 -14.07 -0.92 -1.15
CA ASP A 45 -14.74 -0.70 0.13
C ASP A 45 -13.78 -0.97 1.29
N PRO A 46 -13.44 0.06 2.11
CA PRO A 46 -12.50 -0.11 3.22
C PRO A 46 -12.98 -1.10 4.28
N ASN A 47 -14.26 -1.15 4.57
CA ASN A 47 -14.81 -2.09 5.55
C ASN A 47 -14.68 -3.53 5.07
N LYS A 48 -14.98 -3.77 3.80
CA LYS A 48 -14.84 -5.08 3.19
C LYS A 48 -13.37 -5.49 3.12
N MET A 49 -12.48 -4.56 2.81
CA MET A 49 -11.04 -4.81 2.79
C MET A 49 -10.54 -5.27 4.17
N LEU A 50 -10.91 -4.55 5.23
CA LEU A 50 -10.54 -4.93 6.60
C LEU A 50 -11.12 -6.30 6.99
N HIS A 51 -12.35 -6.59 6.60
CA HIS A 51 -12.98 -7.88 6.87
C HIS A 51 -12.22 -9.03 6.20
N LEU A 52 -11.92 -8.88 4.90
CA LEU A 52 -11.16 -9.90 4.17
C LEU A 52 -9.76 -10.10 4.76
N MET A 53 -9.11 -9.03 5.19
CA MET A 53 -7.79 -9.10 5.83
C MET A 53 -7.88 -9.87 7.16
N HIS A 54 -8.87 -9.57 7.99
CA HIS A 54 -9.01 -10.25 9.29
C HIS A 54 -9.35 -11.74 9.12
N GLU A 55 -10.19 -12.08 8.13
CA GLU A 55 -10.46 -13.49 7.82
C GLU A 55 -9.22 -14.24 7.37
N PHE A 56 -8.36 -13.60 6.58
CA PHE A 56 -7.11 -14.20 6.13
C PHE A 56 -6.11 -14.39 7.27
N GLY A 57 -6.04 -13.42 8.20
CA GLY A 57 -5.12 -13.45 9.34
C GLY A 57 -3.66 -13.38 8.93
N PRO A 58 -3.21 -12.29 8.29
CA PRO A 58 -1.83 -12.18 7.82
C PRO A 58 -0.84 -12.04 8.96
N ASP A 59 0.39 -12.48 8.71
CA ASP A 59 1.54 -12.18 9.58
C ASP A 59 2.11 -10.79 9.32
N PHE A 60 1.90 -10.28 8.09
CA PHE A 60 2.38 -8.96 7.67
C PHE A 60 1.45 -8.37 6.61
N VAL A 61 1.24 -7.06 6.68
CA VAL A 61 0.43 -6.29 5.72
C VAL A 61 1.31 -5.23 5.04
N HIS A 62 1.28 -5.21 3.72
CA HIS A 62 2.06 -4.27 2.92
C HIS A 62 1.13 -3.39 2.09
N ILE A 63 1.06 -2.10 2.42
CA ILE A 63 0.25 -1.11 1.71
C ILE A 63 1.08 -0.53 0.56
N ASN A 64 0.56 -0.65 -0.67
CA ASN A 64 1.21 -0.16 -1.89
C ASN A 64 0.41 0.93 -2.60
N TYR A 65 -0.55 1.53 -1.93
CA TYR A 65 -1.34 2.64 -2.47
C TYR A 65 -1.57 3.66 -1.36
N ASP A 66 -1.06 4.87 -1.56
CA ASP A 66 -0.96 5.90 -0.51
C ASP A 66 -2.30 6.27 0.11
N ASP A 67 -3.39 6.28 -0.69
CA ASP A 67 -4.72 6.62 -0.18
C ASP A 67 -5.18 5.65 0.92
N TRP A 68 -4.68 4.41 0.94
CA TRP A 68 -5.04 3.43 1.95
C TRP A 68 -4.32 3.61 3.29
N ILE A 69 -3.52 4.66 3.44
CA ILE A 69 -2.93 5.01 4.74
C ILE A 69 -4.01 5.22 5.81
N LEU A 70 -5.21 5.61 5.40
CA LEU A 70 -6.34 5.79 6.31
C LEU A 70 -6.74 4.50 7.04
N LEU A 71 -6.40 3.34 6.50
CA LEU A 71 -6.65 2.06 7.15
C LEU A 71 -5.61 1.71 8.20
N TYR A 72 -4.41 2.31 8.14
CA TYR A 72 -3.29 1.93 8.98
C TYR A 72 -3.63 1.84 10.47
N PRO A 73 -4.36 2.81 11.06
CA PRO A 73 -4.72 2.73 12.48
C PRO A 73 -5.66 1.56 12.83
N TYR A 74 -6.34 1.00 11.85
CA TYR A 74 -7.31 -0.09 12.05
C TYR A 74 -6.72 -1.46 11.72
N ILE A 75 -5.50 -1.51 11.20
CA ILE A 75 -4.81 -2.76 10.89
C ILE A 75 -4.11 -3.26 12.15
N LYS A 76 -4.51 -4.44 12.63
CA LYS A 76 -4.02 -5.02 13.89
C LYS A 76 -2.89 -6.02 13.66
N PHE A 77 -2.21 -5.93 12.55
CA PHE A 77 -1.07 -6.78 12.17
C PHE A 77 0.14 -5.90 11.91
N PRO A 78 1.36 -6.45 11.97
CA PRO A 78 2.54 -5.72 11.50
C PRO A 78 2.31 -5.20 10.09
N CYS A 79 2.52 -3.91 9.88
CA CYS A 79 2.16 -3.23 8.64
C CYS A 79 3.18 -2.17 8.25
N ALA A 80 3.44 -2.06 6.96
CA ALA A 80 4.27 -1.00 6.40
C ALA A 80 3.67 -0.52 5.08
N CYS A 81 4.04 0.69 4.68
CA CYS A 81 3.65 1.30 3.40
C CYS A 81 4.85 1.47 2.50
N THR A 82 4.69 1.23 1.20
CA THR A 82 5.62 1.69 0.18
C THR A 82 4.93 2.76 -0.66
N THR A 83 5.52 3.94 -0.74
CA THR A 83 5.04 5.00 -1.63
C THR A 83 5.75 4.90 -2.97
N HIS A 84 4.97 4.75 -4.05
CA HIS A 84 5.48 4.49 -5.40
C HIS A 84 5.54 5.74 -6.27
N PHE A 85 4.94 6.86 -5.81
CA PHE A 85 4.78 8.05 -6.61
C PHE A 85 5.52 9.22 -6.00
N ALA A 86 6.04 10.12 -6.86
CA ALA A 86 6.71 11.35 -6.44
C ALA A 86 5.70 12.46 -6.12
N TYR A 87 4.61 12.13 -5.43
CA TYR A 87 3.56 13.10 -5.09
C TYR A 87 4.09 14.25 -4.26
N ILE A 88 5.00 13.95 -3.35
CA ILE A 88 5.58 14.96 -2.46
C ILE A 88 6.45 15.97 -3.22
N ASP A 89 7.11 15.53 -4.30
CA ASP A 89 7.94 16.38 -5.13
C ASP A 89 7.12 17.21 -6.13
N ARG A 90 5.92 16.74 -6.49
CA ARG A 90 5.07 17.35 -7.50
C ARG A 90 3.60 17.40 -7.06
N PRO A 91 3.31 18.01 -5.91
CA PRO A 91 1.95 18.00 -5.34
C PRO A 91 0.92 18.66 -6.25
N GLN A 92 1.33 19.66 -7.06
CA GLN A 92 0.44 20.37 -7.98
C GLN A 92 -0.12 19.47 -9.09
N MET A 93 0.54 18.34 -9.39
CA MET A 93 0.07 17.40 -10.41
C MET A 93 -0.93 16.39 -9.84
N MET A 94 -1.06 16.30 -8.52
CA MET A 94 -1.79 15.25 -7.81
C MET A 94 -2.94 15.80 -6.97
N GLY A 95 -3.57 16.86 -7.42
CA GLY A 95 -4.76 17.51 -6.84
C GLY A 95 -5.15 17.11 -5.43
N GLY A 96 -4.78 17.90 -4.44
CA GLY A 96 -5.17 17.65 -3.06
C GLY A 96 -4.43 16.50 -2.35
N TYR A 97 -3.37 15.94 -2.95
CA TYR A 97 -2.61 14.85 -2.32
C TYR A 97 -2.07 15.25 -0.94
N LYS A 98 -1.52 16.46 -0.83
CA LYS A 98 -0.95 16.94 0.44
C LYS A 98 -2.00 16.90 1.55
N GLU A 99 -3.14 17.52 1.31
CA GLU A 99 -4.20 17.65 2.31
C GLU A 99 -4.90 16.31 2.58
N ARG A 100 -5.08 15.49 1.56
CA ARG A 100 -5.82 14.24 1.66
C ARG A 100 -4.98 13.10 2.24
N VAL A 101 -3.72 13.01 1.86
CA VAL A 101 -2.88 11.85 2.13
C VAL A 101 -1.62 12.20 2.91
N PHE A 102 -0.80 13.15 2.44
CA PHE A 102 0.48 13.43 3.07
C PHE A 102 0.33 13.92 4.51
N ASP A 103 -0.63 14.79 4.78
CA ASP A 103 -0.89 15.27 6.13
C ASP A 103 -1.32 14.10 7.06
N MET A 104 -2.01 13.10 6.51
CA MET A 104 -2.35 11.89 7.26
C MET A 104 -1.12 11.04 7.57
N PHE A 105 -0.14 10.96 6.67
CA PHE A 105 1.14 10.30 6.98
C PHE A 105 1.86 10.98 8.15
N GLU A 106 1.86 12.31 8.18
CA GLU A 106 2.46 13.06 9.29
C GLU A 106 1.74 12.80 10.62
N LEU A 107 0.42 12.68 10.58
CA LEU A 107 -0.39 12.44 11.77
C LEU A 107 -0.26 11.00 12.29
N ILE A 108 -0.34 10.02 11.39
CA ILE A 108 -0.35 8.59 11.72
C ILE A 108 1.05 8.05 11.98
N LYS A 109 2.05 8.57 11.28
CA LYS A 109 3.47 8.15 11.37
C LYS A 109 3.67 6.64 11.15
N PRO A 110 3.22 6.10 9.99
CA PRO A 110 3.41 4.68 9.69
C PRO A 110 4.87 4.37 9.37
N VAL A 111 5.19 3.07 9.32
CA VAL A 111 6.46 2.64 8.72
C VAL A 111 6.34 2.81 7.21
N VAL A 112 7.24 3.61 6.61
CA VAL A 112 7.19 3.97 5.19
C VAL A 112 8.50 3.63 4.51
N PHE A 113 8.41 3.01 3.33
CA PHE A 113 9.52 2.82 2.40
C PHE A 113 9.26 3.66 1.15
N GLY A 114 10.20 4.54 0.79
CA GLY A 114 10.16 5.31 -0.43
C GLY A 114 11.10 4.73 -1.48
N LEU A 115 10.87 5.11 -2.74
CA LEU A 115 11.67 4.62 -3.87
C LEU A 115 12.95 5.43 -4.10
N SER A 116 13.13 6.53 -3.38
CA SER A 116 14.32 7.39 -3.46
C SER A 116 14.63 8.02 -2.11
N ASN A 117 15.86 8.52 -1.96
CA ASN A 117 16.27 9.20 -0.74
C ASN A 117 15.44 10.47 -0.47
N SER A 118 15.10 11.23 -1.50
CA SER A 118 14.30 12.44 -1.34
C SER A 118 12.88 12.10 -0.83
N ILE A 119 12.28 11.01 -1.31
CA ILE A 119 10.98 10.55 -0.84
C ILE A 119 11.08 10.05 0.61
N ASN A 120 12.10 9.25 0.92
CA ASN A 120 12.30 8.76 2.28
C ASN A 120 12.49 9.90 3.27
N ASP A 121 13.28 10.91 2.92
CA ASP A 121 13.51 12.08 3.78
C ASP A 121 12.21 12.86 4.03
N ALA A 122 11.35 13.00 3.00
CA ALA A 122 10.09 13.70 3.11
C ALA A 122 9.12 13.01 4.10
N TYR A 123 9.19 11.66 4.23
CA TYR A 123 8.34 10.88 5.13
C TYR A 123 9.01 10.55 6.46
N GLN A 124 10.21 11.03 6.71
CA GLN A 124 10.90 10.80 7.97
C GLN A 124 10.30 11.67 9.08
N HIS A 125 9.97 11.06 10.19
CA HIS A 125 9.30 11.70 11.31
C HIS A 125 10.18 11.77 12.57
#